data_0a7201e1dfe1a9f0acaf5079ba93c571
#
_entry.id   0a7201e1dfe1a9f0acaf5079ba93c571
#
_cell.length_a   1.000
_cell.length_b   1.000
_cell.length_c   1.000
_cell.angle_alpha   90.00
_cell.angle_beta   90.00
_cell.angle_gamma   90.00
#
_symmetry.space_group_name_H-M   'P 1'
#
loop_
_entity.id
_entity.type
_entity.pdbx_description
1 polymer ?
#
loop_
_entity_poly.entity_id
_entity_poly.type
_entity_poly.pdbx_seq_one_letter_code
_entity_poly.pdbx_strand_id
1 'polypeptide(L)'
;MVTIFTNFVRYNKIIHSLPFKLILVIIVALIFGNFIPEVLKAFLLSVSLSIKSLLLFILPLIIFSFAFCSFAQLSNGLLTFTLLLLSMMCVSNFIAVLCSYYAAIISQSIIAVIIDTNSTHAISLEPLFELNLPRLCDNTVGLVLGIALGLYTSIKKLLILKQIAKKFADTTNKFLNHIFIPILPLFILGFILKLQHTGALTILFKNFLPLLLVLISLHFLYIGCAYLIVMNFDIKRVIIAMRNIVPAAIVGFSTMSSAAALPILTISAVKNVKDHKLAQTIIPSIINTHMIGDALAIPLMAISLYIVKYQATPEFSVYLVFAISYVLAKFAAAGVPGGTIIVMIPVLESNLQFTPEMSGIILMMYILFDPFCTTANIFGNGLFPIVFEKIWCSLKKITKLS
;
A
#
# COMPACT_ATOMS: atom_id res chain seq x y z
N MET A 1 40.59 0.96 2.17
CA MET A 1 39.96 2.30 2.00
C MET A 1 38.64 2.26 1.24
N VAL A 2 38.54 1.56 0.10
CA VAL A 2 37.30 1.42 -0.69
C VAL A 2 36.15 0.78 0.12
N THR A 3 36.44 -0.27 0.91
CA THR A 3 35.44 -1.00 1.73
C THR A 3 34.90 -0.13 2.89
N ILE A 4 35.70 0.74 3.46
CA ILE A 4 35.28 1.67 4.53
C ILE A 4 34.41 2.77 3.94
N PHE A 5 34.75 3.26 2.76
CA PHE A 5 33.96 4.30 2.07
C PHE A 5 32.61 3.75 1.57
N THR A 6 32.56 2.53 1.05
CA THR A 6 31.33 1.86 0.65
C THR A 6 30.43 1.58 1.85
N ASN A 7 31.00 1.19 3.00
CA ASN A 7 30.25 0.99 4.24
C ASN A 7 29.72 2.33 4.79
N PHE A 8 30.50 3.40 4.76
CA PHE A 8 30.08 4.73 5.21
C PHE A 8 28.95 5.31 4.36
N VAL A 9 29.00 5.16 3.03
CA VAL A 9 27.94 5.57 2.10
C VAL A 9 26.68 4.70 2.31
N ARG A 10 26.84 3.42 2.61
CA ARG A 10 25.75 2.51 2.90
C ARG A 10 25.08 2.83 4.25
N TYR A 11 25.86 3.15 5.28
CA TYR A 11 25.37 3.59 6.59
C TYR A 11 24.59 4.91 6.48
N ASN A 12 25.11 5.88 5.74
CA ASN A 12 24.44 7.16 5.54
C ASN A 12 23.08 7.01 4.81
N LYS A 13 22.99 6.12 3.83
CA LYS A 13 21.72 5.81 3.15
C LYS A 13 20.68 5.14 4.08
N ILE A 14 21.11 4.33 5.02
CA ILE A 14 20.19 3.65 5.98
C ILE A 14 19.66 4.67 7.00
N ILE A 15 20.52 5.50 7.58
CA ILE A 15 20.13 6.53 8.56
C ILE A 15 19.15 7.55 7.97
N HIS A 16 19.31 7.90 6.70
CA HIS A 16 18.42 8.82 6.01
C HIS A 16 17.17 8.15 5.42
N SER A 17 17.05 6.81 5.51
CA SER A 17 15.87 6.11 5.03
C SER A 17 14.64 6.43 5.89
N LEU A 18 13.48 6.51 5.26
CA LEU A 18 12.22 6.76 5.96
C LEU A 18 11.92 5.70 7.03
N PRO A 19 12.09 4.37 6.77
CA PRO A 19 11.88 3.35 7.80
C PRO A 19 12.69 3.61 9.06
N PHE A 20 13.97 3.96 8.91
CA PHE A 20 14.84 4.25 10.05
C PHE A 20 14.34 5.45 10.86
N LYS A 21 13.95 6.54 10.18
CA LYS A 21 13.40 7.74 10.84
C LYS A 21 12.11 7.43 11.59
N LEU A 22 11.23 6.61 11.01
CA LEU A 22 9.96 6.22 11.64
C LEU A 22 10.18 5.35 12.86
N ILE A 23 11.04 4.34 12.77
CA ILE A 23 11.41 3.49 13.91
C ILE A 23 12.07 4.34 15.01
N LEU A 24 12.96 5.26 14.64
CA LEU A 24 13.60 6.15 15.59
C LEU A 24 12.57 7.04 16.33
N VAL A 25 11.62 7.63 15.60
CA VAL A 25 10.54 8.44 16.19
C VAL A 25 9.70 7.61 17.17
N ILE A 26 9.38 6.36 16.80
CA ILE A 26 8.63 5.45 17.67
C ILE A 26 9.43 5.13 18.94
N ILE A 27 10.69 4.78 18.80
CA ILE A 27 11.57 4.47 19.94
C ILE A 27 11.74 5.68 20.86
N VAL A 28 11.98 6.86 20.27
CA VAL A 28 12.10 8.10 21.04
C VAL A 28 10.80 8.44 21.78
N ALA A 29 9.66 8.31 21.12
CA ALA A 29 8.36 8.52 21.75
C ALA A 29 8.09 7.52 22.87
N LEU A 30 8.48 6.25 22.71
CA LEU A 30 8.34 5.21 23.74
C LEU A 30 9.20 5.50 24.98
N ILE A 31 10.46 5.88 24.79
CA ILE A 31 11.41 6.11 25.90
C ILE A 31 11.13 7.43 26.60
N PHE A 32 10.96 8.49 25.84
CA PHE A 32 10.90 9.85 26.37
C PHE A 32 9.48 10.41 26.47
N GLY A 33 8.49 9.76 25.87
CA GLY A 33 7.13 10.30 25.83
C GLY A 33 6.49 10.55 27.19
N ASN A 34 6.83 9.76 28.21
CA ASN A 34 6.34 9.97 29.59
C ASN A 34 6.89 11.26 30.22
N PHE A 35 8.07 11.72 29.77
CA PHE A 35 8.70 12.95 30.26
C PHE A 35 8.22 14.19 29.52
N ILE A 36 7.50 14.03 28.39
CA ILE A 36 6.98 15.15 27.60
C ILE A 36 5.77 15.75 28.31
N PRO A 37 5.76 17.07 28.57
CA PRO A 37 4.61 17.74 29.15
C PRO A 37 3.33 17.53 28.34
N GLU A 38 2.18 17.43 29.00
CA GLU A 38 0.87 17.18 28.37
C GLU A 38 0.55 18.23 27.29
N VAL A 39 0.80 19.50 27.57
CA VAL A 39 0.60 20.60 26.62
C VAL A 39 1.40 20.38 25.31
N LEU A 40 2.65 19.90 25.41
CA LEU A 40 3.46 19.62 24.22
C LEU A 40 2.96 18.39 23.46
N LYS A 41 2.46 17.35 24.16
CA LYS A 41 1.79 16.21 23.52
C LYS A 41 0.54 16.66 22.77
N ALA A 42 -0.30 17.49 23.40
CA ALA A 42 -1.51 18.05 22.80
C ALA A 42 -1.19 18.92 21.56
N PHE A 43 -0.13 19.73 21.63
CA PHE A 43 0.36 20.50 20.48
C PHE A 43 0.81 19.61 19.31
N LEU A 44 1.63 18.60 19.58
CA LEU A 44 2.10 17.66 18.56
C LEU A 44 0.95 16.84 17.97
N LEU A 45 -0.07 16.50 18.79
CA LEU A 45 -1.30 15.88 18.29
C LEU A 45 -2.06 16.82 17.36
N SER A 46 -2.20 18.10 17.73
CA SER A 46 -2.85 19.13 16.89
C SER A 46 -2.14 19.28 15.54
N VAL A 47 -0.80 19.29 15.51
CA VAL A 47 -0.01 19.31 14.28
C VAL A 47 -0.29 18.06 13.44
N SER A 48 -0.33 16.88 14.05
CA SER A 48 -0.62 15.61 13.34
C SER A 48 -2.02 15.61 12.74
N LEU A 49 -3.03 16.08 13.48
CA LEU A 49 -4.40 16.20 12.98
C LEU A 49 -4.50 17.23 11.84
N SER A 50 -3.75 18.33 11.91
CA SER A 50 -3.68 19.33 10.85
C SER A 50 -3.05 18.77 9.57
N ILE A 51 -1.98 17.97 9.70
CA ILE A 51 -1.37 17.26 8.57
C ILE A 51 -2.37 16.28 7.96
N LYS A 52 -3.14 15.52 8.78
CA LYS A 52 -4.21 14.63 8.32
C LYS A 52 -5.27 15.41 7.54
N SER A 53 -5.74 16.52 8.08
CA SER A 53 -6.77 17.36 7.46
C SER A 53 -6.31 17.91 6.10
N LEU A 54 -5.08 18.42 6.01
CA LEU A 54 -4.48 18.89 4.77
C LEU A 54 -4.39 17.76 3.73
N LEU A 55 -3.98 16.57 4.17
CA LEU A 55 -3.90 15.42 3.30
C LEU A 55 -5.27 15.03 2.74
N LEU A 56 -6.29 14.93 3.59
CA LEU A 56 -7.65 14.61 3.19
C LEU A 56 -8.25 15.68 2.24
N PHE A 57 -7.87 16.94 2.40
CA PHE A 57 -8.25 18.03 1.49
C PHE A 57 -7.68 17.83 0.08
N ILE A 58 -6.40 17.46 -0.04
CA ILE A 58 -5.71 17.30 -1.34
C ILE A 58 -5.97 15.92 -1.96
N LEU A 59 -6.41 14.94 -1.18
CA LEU A 59 -6.52 13.54 -1.59
C LEU A 59 -7.32 13.31 -2.87
N PRO A 60 -8.49 13.95 -3.13
CA PRO A 60 -9.22 13.77 -4.38
C PRO A 60 -8.41 14.13 -5.62
N LEU A 61 -7.55 15.17 -5.52
CA LEU A 61 -6.65 15.57 -6.61
C LEU A 61 -5.53 14.56 -6.84
N ILE A 62 -4.98 14.00 -5.77
CA ILE A 62 -3.98 12.92 -5.83
C ILE A 62 -4.58 11.72 -6.56
N ILE A 63 -5.77 11.29 -6.15
CA ILE A 63 -6.52 10.17 -6.72
C ILE A 63 -6.81 10.42 -8.21
N PHE A 64 -7.35 11.58 -8.54
CA PHE A 64 -7.59 11.98 -9.92
C PHE A 64 -6.33 11.92 -10.77
N SER A 65 -5.24 12.49 -10.28
CA SER A 65 -3.96 12.59 -11.00
C SER A 65 -3.41 11.21 -11.38
N PHE A 66 -3.36 10.29 -10.43
CA PHE A 66 -2.84 8.94 -10.68
C PHE A 66 -3.78 8.09 -11.52
N ALA A 67 -5.09 8.14 -11.27
CA ALA A 67 -6.08 7.45 -12.08
C ALA A 67 -6.03 7.97 -13.53
N PHE A 68 -6.05 9.29 -13.73
CA PHE A 68 -5.95 9.89 -15.06
C PHE A 68 -4.69 9.45 -15.80
N CYS A 69 -3.52 9.50 -15.14
CA CYS A 69 -2.27 9.09 -15.75
C CYS A 69 -2.26 7.59 -16.10
N SER A 70 -2.71 6.73 -15.18
CA SER A 70 -2.73 5.28 -15.37
C SER A 70 -3.57 4.89 -16.58
N PHE A 71 -4.77 5.42 -16.69
CA PHE A 71 -5.68 5.10 -17.80
C PHE A 71 -5.32 5.81 -19.11
N ALA A 72 -4.76 7.03 -19.07
CA ALA A 72 -4.32 7.74 -20.27
C ALA A 72 -3.10 7.08 -20.94
N GLN A 73 -2.26 6.39 -20.18
CA GLN A 73 -1.05 5.73 -20.68
C GLN A 73 -1.30 4.33 -21.22
N LEU A 74 -2.51 3.80 -21.14
CA LEU A 74 -2.85 2.51 -21.72
C LEU A 74 -2.48 2.50 -23.22
N SER A 75 -1.70 1.50 -23.63
CA SER A 75 -1.17 1.46 -25.00
C SER A 75 -2.24 1.08 -26.01
N ASN A 76 -2.24 1.77 -27.15
CA ASN A 76 -3.21 1.60 -28.23
C ASN A 76 -3.00 0.35 -29.11
N GLY A 77 -2.09 -0.54 -28.70
CA GLY A 77 -1.72 -1.66 -29.57
C GLY A 77 -2.80 -2.70 -29.76
N LEU A 78 -3.51 -3.07 -28.71
CA LEU A 78 -4.57 -4.07 -28.71
C LEU A 78 -5.50 -3.79 -27.53
N LEU A 79 -6.71 -3.41 -27.79
CA LEU A 79 -7.76 -3.24 -26.77
C LEU A 79 -7.85 -4.52 -25.89
N THR A 80 -7.76 -5.68 -26.54
CA THR A 80 -7.74 -6.98 -25.86
C THR A 80 -6.56 -7.12 -24.88
N PHE A 81 -5.37 -6.65 -25.22
CA PHE A 81 -4.20 -6.67 -24.32
C PHE A 81 -4.45 -5.81 -23.08
N THR A 82 -4.93 -4.61 -23.30
CA THR A 82 -5.21 -3.66 -22.21
C THR A 82 -6.35 -4.15 -21.30
N LEU A 83 -7.44 -4.65 -21.88
CA LEU A 83 -8.55 -5.23 -21.13
C LEU A 83 -8.11 -6.45 -20.33
N LEU A 84 -7.30 -7.33 -20.91
CA LEU A 84 -6.73 -8.48 -20.21
C LEU A 84 -5.85 -8.03 -19.06
N LEU A 85 -4.98 -7.04 -19.27
CA LEU A 85 -4.09 -6.51 -18.23
C LEU A 85 -4.89 -5.96 -17.05
N LEU A 86 -5.89 -5.12 -17.33
CA LEU A 86 -6.75 -4.52 -16.30
C LEU A 86 -7.56 -5.57 -15.56
N SER A 87 -8.21 -6.52 -16.28
CA SER A 87 -9.01 -7.57 -15.66
C SER A 87 -8.15 -8.48 -14.76
N MET A 88 -6.94 -8.84 -15.21
CA MET A 88 -6.03 -9.65 -14.41
C MET A 88 -5.57 -8.91 -13.15
N MET A 89 -5.27 -7.61 -13.22
CA MET A 89 -4.92 -6.81 -12.05
C MET A 89 -6.10 -6.75 -11.06
N CYS A 90 -7.32 -6.48 -11.55
CA CYS A 90 -8.51 -6.43 -10.71
C CYS A 90 -8.76 -7.78 -10.03
N VAL A 91 -8.78 -8.87 -10.80
CA VAL A 91 -9.03 -10.22 -10.27
C VAL A 91 -7.96 -10.63 -9.26
N SER A 92 -6.68 -10.37 -9.56
CA SER A 92 -5.57 -10.71 -8.67
C SER A 92 -5.64 -9.96 -7.33
N ASN A 93 -5.85 -8.63 -7.37
CA ASN A 93 -6.02 -7.83 -6.16
C ASN A 93 -7.29 -8.26 -5.39
N PHE A 94 -8.39 -8.54 -6.09
CA PHE A 94 -9.65 -8.96 -5.46
C PHE A 94 -9.51 -10.28 -4.72
N ILE A 95 -8.85 -11.29 -5.33
CA ILE A 95 -8.57 -12.57 -4.68
C ILE A 95 -7.70 -12.35 -3.42
N ALA A 96 -6.68 -11.50 -3.49
CA ALA A 96 -5.84 -11.19 -2.34
C ALA A 96 -6.65 -10.54 -1.20
N VAL A 97 -7.54 -9.59 -1.51
CA VAL A 97 -8.44 -8.96 -0.53
C VAL A 97 -9.37 -9.99 0.10
N LEU A 98 -9.95 -10.91 -0.68
CA LEU A 98 -10.80 -11.97 -0.14
C LEU A 98 -10.02 -12.96 0.74
N CYS A 99 -8.81 -13.34 0.33
CA CYS A 99 -7.94 -14.20 1.15
C CYS A 99 -7.60 -13.53 2.49
N SER A 100 -7.44 -12.22 2.48
CA SER A 100 -7.19 -11.44 3.69
C SER A 100 -8.36 -11.47 4.69
N TYR A 101 -9.61 -11.47 4.21
CA TYR A 101 -10.81 -11.61 5.05
C TYR A 101 -10.78 -12.93 5.84
N TYR A 102 -10.62 -14.03 5.13
CA TYR A 102 -10.56 -15.34 5.77
C TYR A 102 -9.35 -15.48 6.70
N ALA A 103 -8.21 -14.92 6.31
CA ALA A 103 -7.02 -14.92 7.16
C ALA A 103 -7.26 -14.15 8.47
N ALA A 104 -7.95 -13.01 8.43
CA ALA A 104 -8.30 -12.24 9.62
C ALA A 104 -9.25 -13.01 10.55
N ILE A 105 -10.25 -13.68 9.99
CA ILE A 105 -11.19 -14.50 10.77
C ILE A 105 -10.48 -15.71 11.41
N ILE A 106 -9.65 -16.41 10.66
CA ILE A 106 -8.90 -17.57 11.17
C ILE A 106 -7.92 -17.16 12.27
N SER A 107 -7.28 -16.00 12.12
CA SER A 107 -6.31 -15.48 13.10
C SER A 107 -6.97 -14.71 14.25
N GLN A 108 -8.29 -14.57 14.26
CA GLN A 108 -9.03 -13.82 15.29
C GLN A 108 -8.68 -14.27 16.71
N SER A 109 -8.58 -15.57 16.96
CA SER A 109 -8.21 -16.12 18.27
C SER A 109 -6.78 -15.69 18.71
N ILE A 110 -5.86 -15.57 17.74
CA ILE A 110 -4.49 -15.12 18.01
C ILE A 110 -4.48 -13.61 18.30
N ILE A 111 -5.33 -12.85 17.61
CA ILE A 111 -5.42 -11.39 17.71
C ILE A 111 -6.27 -10.99 18.92
N ALA A 112 -7.38 -11.67 19.19
CA ALA A 112 -8.35 -11.33 20.25
C ALA A 112 -7.84 -11.64 21.68
N VAL A 113 -7.01 -12.68 21.87
CA VAL A 113 -6.42 -13.04 23.19
C VAL A 113 -5.61 -11.88 23.81
N ILE A 114 -5.27 -10.87 23.02
CA ILE A 114 -4.34 -9.83 23.41
C ILE A 114 -5.08 -8.51 23.74
N ILE A 115 -6.39 -8.42 23.49
CA ILE A 115 -7.18 -7.20 23.71
C ILE A 115 -8.16 -7.41 24.85
N ASP A 116 -7.61 -7.47 26.05
CA ASP A 116 -8.38 -7.26 27.27
C ASP A 116 -8.68 -5.74 27.38
N THR A 117 -9.82 -5.34 26.85
CA THR A 117 -10.24 -3.92 26.78
C THR A 117 -10.77 -3.38 28.11
N ASN A 118 -10.69 -4.18 29.18
CA ASN A 118 -11.25 -3.83 30.49
C ASN A 118 -10.39 -2.89 31.34
N SER A 119 -9.30 -2.39 30.83
CA SER A 119 -8.47 -1.45 31.56
C SER A 119 -8.18 -0.21 30.74
N THR A 120 -9.01 0.80 30.89
CA THR A 120 -8.52 2.14 31.22
C THR A 120 -9.67 3.15 31.20
N HIS A 121 -9.90 3.82 32.29
CA HIS A 121 -10.37 5.21 32.28
C HIS A 121 -9.28 6.00 31.54
N ALA A 122 -9.34 6.01 30.21
CA ALA A 122 -8.36 6.69 29.40
C ALA A 122 -8.57 8.19 29.58
N ILE A 123 -7.60 8.84 30.22
CA ILE A 123 -7.49 10.28 30.19
C ILE A 123 -7.35 10.65 28.71
N SER A 124 -8.36 11.31 28.14
CA SER A 124 -8.34 11.71 26.73
C SER A 124 -7.33 12.83 26.53
N LEU A 125 -6.36 12.65 25.65
CA LEU A 125 -5.50 13.76 25.24
C LEU A 125 -6.26 14.54 24.15
N GLU A 126 -6.67 15.77 24.49
CA GLU A 126 -7.35 16.67 23.57
C GLU A 126 -6.34 17.53 22.81
N PRO A 127 -6.54 17.77 21.50
CA PRO A 127 -5.68 18.65 20.73
C PRO A 127 -5.89 20.11 21.16
N LEU A 128 -4.84 20.95 21.13
CA LEU A 128 -4.93 22.37 21.44
C LEU A 128 -5.69 23.16 20.37
N PHE A 129 -5.62 22.72 19.12
CA PHE A 129 -6.34 23.28 17.99
C PHE A 129 -6.59 22.21 16.94
N GLU A 130 -7.61 22.39 16.13
CA GLU A 130 -7.93 21.52 15.01
C GLU A 130 -8.07 22.32 13.72
N LEU A 131 -7.32 21.93 12.69
CA LEU A 131 -7.47 22.46 11.35
C LEU A 131 -8.47 21.59 10.57
N ASN A 132 -9.71 22.02 10.50
CA ASN A 132 -10.76 21.31 9.79
C ASN A 132 -10.92 21.86 8.37
N LEU A 133 -10.20 21.29 7.40
CA LEU A 133 -10.35 21.65 5.99
C LEU A 133 -11.47 20.79 5.37
N PRO A 134 -12.46 21.42 4.71
CA PRO A 134 -13.49 20.67 3.98
C PRO A 134 -12.85 19.92 2.80
N ARG A 135 -13.28 18.70 2.53
CA ARG A 135 -12.80 17.95 1.36
C ARG A 135 -13.17 18.71 0.08
N LEU A 136 -12.26 18.81 -0.89
CA LEU A 136 -12.51 19.47 -2.18
C LEU A 136 -13.68 18.84 -2.93
N CYS A 137 -13.73 17.50 -2.92
CA CYS A 137 -14.85 16.70 -3.42
C CYS A 137 -14.74 15.30 -2.81
N ASP A 138 -15.70 14.45 -3.08
CA ASP A 138 -15.60 13.04 -2.71
C ASP A 138 -14.46 12.36 -3.50
N ASN A 139 -13.72 11.49 -2.83
CA ASN A 139 -12.61 10.75 -3.44
C ASN A 139 -13.07 9.89 -4.62
N THR A 140 -14.30 9.36 -4.55
CA THR A 140 -14.92 8.59 -5.63
C THR A 140 -15.10 9.44 -6.89
N VAL A 141 -15.44 10.72 -6.73
CA VAL A 141 -15.56 11.67 -7.86
C VAL A 141 -14.19 11.86 -8.52
N GLY A 142 -13.13 12.08 -7.73
CA GLY A 142 -11.76 12.19 -8.25
C GLY A 142 -11.34 10.93 -9.02
N LEU A 143 -11.65 9.75 -8.48
CA LEU A 143 -11.36 8.46 -9.11
C LEU A 143 -12.12 8.29 -10.43
N VAL A 144 -13.44 8.47 -10.43
CA VAL A 144 -14.29 8.28 -11.62
C VAL A 144 -13.91 9.28 -12.73
N LEU A 145 -13.70 10.55 -12.40
CA LEU A 145 -13.25 11.55 -13.36
C LEU A 145 -11.88 11.23 -13.94
N GLY A 146 -10.94 10.77 -13.10
CA GLY A 146 -9.62 10.36 -13.53
C GLY A 146 -9.67 9.18 -14.49
N ILE A 147 -10.45 8.15 -14.18
CA ILE A 147 -10.65 6.98 -15.05
C ILE A 147 -11.32 7.41 -16.37
N ALA A 148 -12.42 8.14 -16.30
CA ALA A 148 -13.17 8.55 -17.48
C ALA A 148 -12.32 9.40 -18.45
N LEU A 149 -11.63 10.41 -17.92
CA LEU A 149 -10.75 11.27 -18.72
C LEU A 149 -9.54 10.50 -19.25
N GLY A 150 -8.99 9.57 -18.45
CA GLY A 150 -7.89 8.71 -18.87
C GLY A 150 -8.27 7.78 -20.01
N LEU A 151 -9.40 7.09 -19.90
CA LEU A 151 -9.93 6.24 -20.96
C LEU A 151 -10.25 7.04 -22.23
N TYR A 152 -10.91 8.19 -22.09
CA TYR A 152 -11.19 9.09 -23.24
C TYR A 152 -9.90 9.49 -23.95
N THR A 153 -8.88 9.88 -23.19
CA THR A 153 -7.54 10.24 -23.71
C THR A 153 -6.88 9.09 -24.46
N SER A 154 -6.97 7.88 -23.91
CA SER A 154 -6.40 6.67 -24.51
C SER A 154 -7.14 6.29 -25.80
N ILE A 155 -8.48 6.22 -25.77
CA ILE A 155 -9.32 5.84 -26.92
C ILE A 155 -9.17 6.83 -28.08
N LYS A 156 -9.20 8.14 -27.79
CA LYS A 156 -9.05 9.21 -28.80
C LYS A 156 -7.60 9.49 -29.19
N LYS A 157 -6.62 8.80 -28.58
CA LYS A 157 -5.18 8.96 -28.87
C LYS A 157 -4.66 10.39 -28.70
N LEU A 158 -5.18 11.13 -27.72
CA LEU A 158 -4.88 12.54 -27.52
C LEU A 158 -3.52 12.73 -26.85
N LEU A 159 -2.46 12.89 -27.63
CA LEU A 159 -1.08 13.00 -27.17
C LEU A 159 -0.86 14.12 -26.15
N ILE A 160 -1.51 15.27 -26.37
CA ILE A 160 -1.42 16.44 -25.47
C ILE A 160 -1.98 16.09 -24.08
N LEU A 161 -3.17 15.49 -24.00
CA LEU A 161 -3.79 15.09 -22.74
C LEU A 161 -2.98 13.98 -22.03
N LYS A 162 -2.36 13.09 -22.82
CA LYS A 162 -1.45 12.07 -22.28
C LYS A 162 -0.22 12.69 -21.61
N GLN A 163 0.36 13.73 -22.21
CA GLN A 163 1.48 14.48 -21.61
C GLN A 163 1.04 15.26 -20.36
N ILE A 164 -0.15 15.87 -20.40
CA ILE A 164 -0.74 16.55 -19.24
C ILE A 164 -0.95 15.57 -18.10
N ALA A 165 -1.57 14.42 -18.35
CA ALA A 165 -1.77 13.37 -17.35
C ALA A 165 -0.46 12.94 -16.68
N LYS A 166 0.60 12.75 -17.49
CA LYS A 166 1.94 12.43 -16.98
C LYS A 166 2.49 13.56 -16.11
N LYS A 167 2.39 14.81 -16.56
CA LYS A 167 2.87 15.98 -15.82
C LYS A 167 2.13 16.13 -14.47
N PHE A 168 0.83 15.88 -14.44
CA PHE A 168 0.03 15.86 -13.20
C PHE A 168 0.55 14.80 -12.23
N ALA A 169 0.71 13.56 -12.70
CA ALA A 169 1.24 12.46 -11.88
C ALA A 169 2.66 12.74 -11.37
N ASP A 170 3.54 13.30 -12.22
CA ASP A 170 4.89 13.66 -11.84
C ASP A 170 4.90 14.78 -10.77
N THR A 171 4.01 15.76 -10.89
CA THR A 171 3.84 16.84 -9.89
C THR A 171 3.32 16.28 -8.57
N THR A 172 2.33 15.39 -8.62
CA THR A 172 1.78 14.70 -7.44
C THR A 172 2.87 13.85 -6.77
N ASN A 173 3.66 13.10 -7.54
CA ASN A 173 4.79 12.34 -7.02
C ASN A 173 5.83 13.24 -6.36
N LYS A 174 6.15 14.39 -6.95
CA LYS A 174 7.06 15.38 -6.34
C LYS A 174 6.52 15.91 -5.01
N PHE A 175 5.24 16.25 -4.96
CA PHE A 175 4.57 16.67 -3.71
C PHE A 175 4.67 15.59 -2.64
N LEU A 176 4.31 14.35 -2.96
CA LEU A 176 4.39 13.25 -2.01
C LEU A 176 5.83 13.02 -1.51
N ASN A 177 6.81 12.97 -2.42
CA ASN A 177 8.20 12.67 -2.06
C ASN A 177 8.91 13.81 -1.32
N HIS A 178 8.64 15.07 -1.68
CA HIS A 178 9.40 16.21 -1.13
C HIS A 178 8.69 16.93 0.03
N ILE A 179 7.36 16.79 0.14
CA ILE A 179 6.59 17.46 1.19
C ILE A 179 5.99 16.43 2.13
N PHE A 180 5.16 15.51 1.64
CA PHE A 180 4.41 14.61 2.50
C PHE A 180 5.28 13.58 3.22
N ILE A 181 6.13 12.85 2.48
CA ILE A 181 7.00 11.81 3.06
C ILE A 181 7.95 12.38 4.13
N PRO A 182 8.61 13.53 3.95
CA PRO A 182 9.42 14.13 5.00
C PRO A 182 8.66 14.54 6.28
N ILE A 183 7.38 14.86 6.16
CA ILE A 183 6.52 15.27 7.28
C ILE A 183 5.91 14.06 8.01
N LEU A 184 5.89 12.87 7.39
CA LEU A 184 5.34 11.66 8.00
C LEU A 184 5.86 11.33 9.41
N PRO A 185 7.15 11.47 9.73
CA PRO A 185 7.65 11.22 11.08
C PRO A 185 6.99 12.13 12.13
N LEU A 186 6.77 13.40 11.80
CA LEU A 186 6.08 14.35 12.68
C LEU A 186 4.60 14.01 12.85
N PHE A 187 3.94 13.63 11.75
CA PHE A 187 2.56 13.16 11.74
C PHE A 187 2.38 11.95 12.68
N ILE A 188 3.27 10.97 12.62
CA ILE A 188 3.23 9.76 13.43
C ILE A 188 3.54 10.07 14.89
N LEU A 189 4.46 10.98 15.17
CA LEU A 189 4.87 11.34 16.54
C LEU A 189 3.66 11.76 17.39
N GLY A 190 2.81 12.66 16.90
CA GLY A 190 1.65 13.12 17.68
C GLY A 190 0.64 12.01 17.97
N PHE A 191 0.40 11.10 17.01
CA PHE A 191 -0.47 9.94 17.26
C PHE A 191 0.13 8.95 18.27
N ILE A 192 1.44 8.68 18.19
CA ILE A 192 2.12 7.81 19.17
C ILE A 192 2.06 8.40 20.57
N LEU A 193 2.28 9.69 20.70
CA LEU A 193 2.20 10.37 22.00
C LEU A 193 0.77 10.35 22.57
N LYS A 194 -0.28 10.48 21.72
CA LYS A 194 -1.67 10.26 22.12
C LYS A 194 -1.87 8.85 22.66
N LEU A 195 -1.45 7.83 21.90
CA LEU A 195 -1.59 6.43 22.28
C LEU A 195 -0.81 6.07 23.56
N GLN A 196 0.33 6.72 23.77
CA GLN A 196 1.11 6.56 25.00
C GLN A 196 0.40 7.20 26.20
N HIS A 197 -0.12 8.42 26.05
CA HIS A 197 -0.84 9.13 27.09
C HIS A 197 -2.07 8.35 27.55
N THR A 198 -2.80 7.74 26.62
CA THR A 198 -3.99 6.91 26.88
C THR A 198 -3.67 5.48 27.36
N GLY A 199 -2.39 5.10 27.44
CA GLY A 199 -1.99 3.72 27.76
C GLY A 199 -2.23 2.70 26.63
N ALA A 200 -2.89 3.10 25.54
CA ALA A 200 -3.23 2.23 24.40
C ALA A 200 -1.99 1.72 23.66
N LEU A 201 -0.86 2.41 23.79
CA LEU A 201 0.38 2.03 23.10
C LEU A 201 0.93 0.67 23.57
N THR A 202 0.87 0.38 24.89
CA THR A 202 1.33 -0.91 25.43
C THR A 202 0.47 -2.06 24.91
N ILE A 203 -0.83 -1.84 24.79
CA ILE A 203 -1.78 -2.79 24.23
C ILE A 203 -1.46 -3.02 22.75
N LEU A 204 -1.23 -1.96 22.00
CA LEU A 204 -0.86 -2.04 20.58
C LEU A 204 0.42 -2.84 20.39
N PHE A 205 1.48 -2.62 21.18
CA PHE A 205 2.73 -3.36 21.00
C PHE A 205 2.60 -4.85 21.30
N LYS A 206 1.85 -5.23 22.33
CA LYS A 206 1.57 -6.65 22.61
C LYS A 206 0.86 -7.32 21.43
N ASN A 207 0.00 -6.58 20.73
CA ASN A 207 -0.80 -7.09 19.60
C ASN A 207 -0.09 -6.97 18.25
N PHE A 208 0.90 -6.11 18.14
CA PHE A 208 1.58 -5.77 16.89
C PHE A 208 2.43 -6.93 16.36
N LEU A 209 3.18 -7.58 17.26
CA LEU A 209 4.05 -8.68 16.85
C LEU A 209 3.27 -9.89 16.35
N PRO A 210 2.22 -10.38 17.01
CA PRO A 210 1.39 -11.46 16.49
C PRO A 210 0.75 -11.12 15.14
N LEU A 211 0.22 -9.90 14.99
CA LEU A 211 -0.38 -9.47 13.73
C LEU A 211 0.66 -9.37 12.60
N LEU A 212 1.86 -8.89 12.89
CA LEU A 212 2.98 -8.89 11.95
C LEU A 212 3.37 -10.31 11.52
N LEU A 213 3.43 -11.25 12.46
CA LEU A 213 3.72 -12.65 12.15
C LEU A 213 2.63 -13.29 11.28
N VAL A 214 1.36 -13.02 11.57
CA VAL A 214 0.23 -13.45 10.75
C VAL A 214 0.35 -12.86 9.35
N LEU A 215 0.65 -11.56 9.22
CA LEU A 215 0.81 -10.88 7.94
C LEU A 215 1.96 -11.45 7.12
N ILE A 216 3.13 -11.62 7.73
CA ILE A 216 4.30 -12.20 7.04
C ILE A 216 3.98 -13.63 6.59
N SER A 217 3.35 -14.44 7.45
CA SER A 217 2.93 -15.80 7.10
C SER A 217 1.95 -15.81 5.94
N LEU A 218 0.96 -14.90 5.95
CA LEU A 218 -0.02 -14.74 4.87
C LEU A 218 0.67 -14.36 3.55
N HIS A 219 1.63 -13.42 3.58
CA HIS A 219 2.40 -13.05 2.39
C HIS A 219 3.18 -14.24 1.82
N PHE A 220 3.91 -14.97 2.67
CA PHE A 220 4.68 -16.15 2.24
C PHE A 220 3.80 -17.25 1.67
N LEU A 221 2.71 -17.56 2.36
CA LEU A 221 1.76 -18.59 1.92
C LEU A 221 1.12 -18.19 0.59
N TYR A 222 0.56 -16.99 0.50
CA TYR A 222 -0.12 -16.53 -0.71
C TYR A 222 0.81 -16.49 -1.93
N ILE A 223 1.96 -15.83 -1.79
CA ILE A 223 2.94 -15.71 -2.87
C ILE A 223 3.56 -17.06 -3.21
N GLY A 224 3.93 -17.85 -2.20
CA GLY A 224 4.49 -19.18 -2.39
C GLY A 224 3.52 -20.10 -3.12
N CYS A 225 2.24 -20.16 -2.71
CA CYS A 225 1.20 -20.92 -3.40
C CYS A 225 0.98 -20.41 -4.82
N ALA A 226 0.95 -19.10 -5.04
CA ALA A 226 0.77 -18.53 -6.37
C ALA A 226 1.91 -18.93 -7.32
N TYR A 227 3.16 -18.85 -6.88
CA TYR A 227 4.31 -19.33 -7.67
C TYR A 227 4.24 -20.84 -7.93
N LEU A 228 3.90 -21.65 -6.92
CA LEU A 228 3.76 -23.11 -7.07
C LEU A 228 2.72 -23.48 -8.12
N ILE A 229 1.53 -22.88 -8.03
CA ILE A 229 0.44 -23.13 -9.00
C ILE A 229 0.85 -22.71 -10.40
N VAL A 230 1.42 -21.51 -10.55
CA VAL A 230 1.82 -20.97 -11.85
C VAL A 230 2.94 -21.78 -12.48
N MET A 231 3.85 -22.35 -11.68
CA MET A 231 4.95 -23.19 -12.14
C MET A 231 4.60 -24.69 -12.20
N ASN A 232 3.31 -25.06 -12.07
CA ASN A 232 2.83 -26.46 -12.07
C ASN A 232 3.55 -27.32 -11.03
N PHE A 233 3.76 -26.78 -9.81
CA PHE A 233 4.42 -27.42 -8.67
C PHE A 233 5.89 -27.82 -8.91
N ASP A 234 6.54 -27.25 -9.94
CA ASP A 234 7.98 -27.43 -10.16
C ASP A 234 8.77 -26.54 -9.19
N ILE A 235 9.17 -27.11 -8.05
CA ILE A 235 9.87 -26.39 -6.98
C ILE A 235 11.18 -25.76 -7.48
N LYS A 236 11.90 -26.42 -8.41
CA LYS A 236 13.17 -25.89 -8.95
C LYS A 236 12.91 -24.59 -9.71
N ARG A 237 11.87 -24.57 -10.57
CA ARG A 237 11.47 -23.36 -11.30
C ARG A 237 10.97 -22.27 -10.37
N VAL A 238 10.21 -22.61 -9.32
CA VAL A 238 9.75 -21.66 -8.31
C VAL A 238 10.95 -20.97 -7.65
N ILE A 239 11.92 -21.75 -7.15
CA ILE A 239 13.11 -21.20 -6.49
C ILE A 239 13.91 -20.29 -7.43
N ILE A 240 14.13 -20.71 -8.67
CA ILE A 240 14.85 -19.90 -9.68
C ILE A 240 14.09 -18.59 -9.94
N ALA A 241 12.78 -18.67 -10.18
CA ALA A 241 11.96 -17.50 -10.50
C ALA A 241 11.93 -16.50 -9.32
N MET A 242 11.73 -16.97 -8.09
CA MET A 242 11.77 -16.12 -6.91
C MET A 242 13.16 -15.53 -6.67
N ARG A 243 14.23 -16.33 -6.81
CA ARG A 243 15.61 -15.87 -6.65
C ARG A 243 15.96 -14.74 -7.62
N ASN A 244 15.46 -14.77 -8.85
CA ASN A 244 15.65 -13.69 -9.81
C ASN A 244 15.04 -12.38 -9.33
N ILE A 245 13.93 -12.41 -8.56
CA ILE A 245 13.22 -11.23 -8.08
C ILE A 245 13.84 -10.66 -6.79
N VAL A 246 14.59 -11.46 -6.01
CA VAL A 246 15.19 -11.03 -4.72
C VAL A 246 15.92 -9.68 -4.79
N PRO A 247 16.76 -9.36 -5.80
CA PRO A 247 17.44 -8.07 -5.86
C PRO A 247 16.46 -6.87 -5.87
N ALA A 248 15.35 -6.99 -6.60
CA ALA A 248 14.30 -5.97 -6.62
C ALA A 248 13.55 -5.91 -5.29
N ALA A 249 13.27 -7.07 -4.67
CA ALA A 249 12.61 -7.17 -3.38
C ALA A 249 13.42 -6.49 -2.26
N ILE A 250 14.75 -6.63 -2.26
CA ILE A 250 15.64 -5.94 -1.31
C ILE A 250 15.53 -4.41 -1.47
N VAL A 251 15.48 -3.92 -2.70
CA VAL A 251 15.29 -2.47 -2.94
C VAL A 251 13.92 -2.02 -2.46
N GLY A 252 12.85 -2.78 -2.74
CA GLY A 252 11.51 -2.47 -2.26
C GLY A 252 11.43 -2.44 -0.74
N PHE A 253 11.98 -3.46 -0.07
CA PHE A 253 12.05 -3.50 1.40
C PHE A 253 12.77 -2.27 1.98
N SER A 254 13.92 -1.92 1.40
CA SER A 254 14.77 -0.83 1.92
C SER A 254 14.18 0.55 1.66
N THR A 255 13.40 0.72 0.61
CA THR A 255 12.85 2.02 0.20
C THR A 255 11.37 2.18 0.50
N MET A 256 10.66 1.09 0.85
CA MET A 256 9.19 1.05 0.95
C MET A 256 8.51 1.58 -0.33
N SER A 257 9.17 1.43 -1.48
CA SER A 257 8.69 1.98 -2.74
C SER A 257 8.83 0.97 -3.87
N SER A 258 7.70 0.50 -4.38
CA SER A 258 7.65 -0.32 -5.58
C SER A 258 8.16 0.45 -6.80
N ALA A 259 7.88 1.75 -6.87
CA ALA A 259 8.35 2.61 -7.95
C ALA A 259 9.90 2.73 -7.97
N ALA A 260 10.55 2.81 -6.81
CA ALA A 260 12.01 2.83 -6.71
C ALA A 260 12.64 1.48 -7.15
N ALA A 261 11.95 0.38 -6.94
CA ALA A 261 12.40 -0.95 -7.35
C ALA A 261 12.16 -1.24 -8.84
N LEU A 262 11.37 -0.44 -9.56
CA LEU A 262 10.94 -0.64 -10.93
C LEU A 262 12.07 -1.01 -11.91
N PRO A 263 13.20 -0.30 -11.98
CA PRO A 263 14.26 -0.63 -12.94
C PRO A 263 14.83 -2.03 -12.70
N ILE A 264 15.10 -2.37 -11.43
CA ILE A 264 15.68 -3.66 -11.06
C ILE A 264 14.64 -4.76 -11.23
N LEU A 265 13.38 -4.52 -10.91
CA LEU A 265 12.29 -5.47 -11.10
C LEU A 265 12.11 -5.81 -12.59
N THR A 266 12.16 -4.81 -13.47
CA THR A 266 12.05 -5.01 -14.91
C THR A 266 13.16 -5.93 -15.42
N ILE A 267 14.41 -5.66 -15.06
CA ILE A 267 15.56 -6.50 -15.43
C ILE A 267 15.44 -7.91 -14.85
N SER A 268 14.92 -8.04 -13.64
CA SER A 268 14.75 -9.31 -12.94
C SER A 268 13.62 -10.15 -13.55
N ALA A 269 12.48 -9.55 -13.83
CA ALA A 269 11.29 -10.24 -14.36
C ALA A 269 11.50 -10.76 -15.78
N VAL A 270 12.28 -10.05 -16.60
CA VAL A 270 12.67 -10.50 -17.96
C VAL A 270 13.31 -11.89 -17.94
N LYS A 271 14.05 -12.24 -16.90
CA LYS A 271 14.70 -13.56 -16.76
C LYS A 271 13.70 -14.72 -16.58
N ASN A 272 12.46 -14.40 -16.23
CA ASN A 272 11.44 -15.40 -15.88
C ASN A 272 10.40 -15.62 -17.00
N VAL A 273 10.48 -14.90 -18.11
CA VAL A 273 9.54 -14.97 -19.25
C VAL A 273 10.28 -15.23 -20.55
N LYS A 274 9.58 -15.75 -21.56
CA LYS A 274 10.12 -15.95 -22.90
C LYS A 274 10.10 -14.68 -23.73
N ASP A 275 9.02 -13.92 -23.65
CA ASP A 275 8.86 -12.62 -24.32
C ASP A 275 9.36 -11.48 -23.43
N HIS A 276 10.62 -11.12 -23.60
CA HIS A 276 11.27 -10.06 -22.83
C HIS A 276 10.60 -8.70 -23.02
N LYS A 277 10.12 -8.38 -24.24
CA LYS A 277 9.43 -7.11 -24.53
C LYS A 277 8.10 -7.03 -23.78
N LEU A 278 7.41 -8.16 -23.68
CA LEU A 278 6.16 -8.26 -22.91
C LEU A 278 6.38 -7.87 -21.44
N ALA A 279 7.38 -8.45 -20.78
CA ALA A 279 7.68 -8.10 -19.39
C ALA A 279 8.07 -6.63 -19.21
N GLN A 280 8.90 -6.09 -20.12
CA GLN A 280 9.29 -4.69 -20.11
C GLN A 280 8.11 -3.72 -20.28
N THR A 281 7.04 -4.16 -20.96
CA THR A 281 5.80 -3.38 -21.11
C THR A 281 4.89 -3.52 -19.90
N ILE A 282 4.74 -4.74 -19.37
CA ILE A 282 3.80 -5.04 -18.28
C ILE A 282 4.27 -4.43 -16.96
N ILE A 283 5.53 -4.63 -16.57
CA ILE A 283 6.02 -4.22 -15.25
C ILE A 283 5.79 -2.73 -14.95
N PRO A 284 6.16 -1.78 -15.83
CA PRO A 284 5.88 -0.37 -15.59
C PRO A 284 4.38 -0.05 -15.52
N SER A 285 3.55 -0.83 -16.23
CA SER A 285 2.10 -0.61 -16.27
C SER A 285 1.38 -1.06 -15.00
N ILE A 286 1.94 -2.04 -14.28
CA ILE A 286 1.27 -2.65 -13.11
C ILE A 286 1.83 -2.17 -11.77
N ILE A 287 3.03 -1.61 -11.74
CA ILE A 287 3.83 -1.39 -10.51
C ILE A 287 3.11 -0.57 -9.44
N ASN A 288 2.23 0.35 -9.83
CA ASN A 288 1.47 1.20 -8.91
C ASN A 288 0.06 0.69 -8.61
N THR A 289 -0.40 -0.35 -9.29
CA THR A 289 -1.81 -0.80 -9.22
C THR A 289 -1.94 -2.24 -8.74
N HIS A 290 -1.08 -3.13 -9.24
CA HIS A 290 -1.04 -4.52 -8.82
C HIS A 290 -0.12 -4.67 -7.61
N MET A 291 -0.69 -4.43 -6.41
CA MET A 291 0.04 -4.43 -5.15
C MET A 291 -0.59 -5.47 -4.21
N ILE A 292 -0.24 -6.74 -4.42
CA ILE A 292 -0.78 -7.90 -3.68
C ILE A 292 -0.45 -7.83 -2.19
N GLY A 293 0.76 -7.39 -1.83
CA GLY A 293 1.16 -7.26 -0.44
C GLY A 293 0.23 -6.32 0.33
N ASP A 294 -0.09 -5.16 -0.26
CA ASP A 294 -1.03 -4.21 0.35
C ASP A 294 -2.47 -4.75 0.35
N ALA A 295 -2.85 -5.51 -0.71
CA ALA A 295 -4.17 -6.11 -0.81
C ALA A 295 -4.39 -7.23 0.21
N LEU A 296 -3.33 -7.83 0.72
CA LEU A 296 -3.35 -8.75 1.85
C LEU A 296 -3.26 -8.02 3.20
N ALA A 297 -2.41 -6.99 3.30
CA ALA A 297 -2.06 -6.35 4.56
C ALA A 297 -3.15 -5.39 5.07
N ILE A 298 -3.58 -4.45 4.23
CA ILE A 298 -4.53 -3.41 4.66
C ILE A 298 -5.87 -4.01 5.12
N PRO A 299 -6.51 -4.94 4.36
CA PRO A 299 -7.74 -5.56 4.81
C PRO A 299 -7.56 -6.43 6.07
N LEU A 300 -6.43 -7.16 6.20
CA LEU A 300 -6.12 -7.93 7.41
C LEU A 300 -6.09 -7.02 8.65
N MET A 301 -5.34 -5.91 8.58
CA MET A 301 -5.26 -4.93 9.64
C MET A 301 -6.61 -4.27 9.91
N ALA A 302 -7.35 -3.93 8.85
CA ALA A 302 -8.66 -3.30 8.96
C ALA A 302 -9.67 -4.18 9.69
N ILE A 303 -9.77 -5.46 9.31
CA ILE A 303 -10.69 -6.39 9.98
C ILE A 303 -10.25 -6.63 11.43
N SER A 304 -8.94 -6.74 11.68
CA SER A 304 -8.43 -6.89 13.04
C SER A 304 -8.81 -5.72 13.92
N LEU A 305 -8.68 -4.48 13.44
CA LEU A 305 -9.12 -3.28 14.16
C LEU A 305 -10.66 -3.21 14.30
N TYR A 306 -11.39 -3.63 13.28
CA TYR A 306 -12.86 -3.69 13.31
C TYR A 306 -13.33 -4.63 14.42
N ILE A 307 -12.78 -5.85 14.47
CA ILE A 307 -13.09 -6.85 15.51
C ILE A 307 -12.80 -6.31 16.90
N VAL A 308 -11.68 -5.64 17.08
CA VAL A 308 -11.31 -5.01 18.35
C VAL A 308 -12.31 -3.95 18.77
N LYS A 309 -12.68 -3.07 17.84
CA LYS A 309 -13.57 -1.93 18.14
C LYS A 309 -15.00 -2.33 18.35
N TYR A 310 -15.52 -3.22 17.49
CA TYR A 310 -16.94 -3.56 17.45
C TYR A 310 -17.27 -4.92 18.06
N GLN A 311 -16.27 -5.69 18.52
CA GLN A 311 -16.40 -7.05 19.07
C GLN A 311 -17.19 -8.00 18.13
N ALA A 312 -17.12 -7.73 16.83
CA ALA A 312 -17.82 -8.48 15.77
C ALA A 312 -16.98 -8.46 14.49
N THR A 313 -17.19 -9.44 13.63
CA THR A 313 -16.66 -9.43 12.26
C THR A 313 -17.61 -8.66 11.34
N PRO A 314 -17.10 -7.88 10.37
CA PRO A 314 -17.98 -7.27 9.39
C PRO A 314 -18.71 -8.34 8.60
N GLU A 315 -20.00 -8.13 8.30
CA GLU A 315 -20.76 -9.03 7.44
C GLU A 315 -20.08 -9.20 6.09
N PHE A 316 -20.10 -10.42 5.54
CA PHE A 316 -19.44 -10.70 4.26
C PHE A 316 -19.97 -9.82 3.11
N SER A 317 -21.26 -9.48 3.12
CA SER A 317 -21.89 -8.57 2.17
C SER A 317 -21.26 -7.18 2.21
N VAL A 318 -21.07 -6.60 3.40
CA VAL A 318 -20.42 -5.31 3.63
C VAL A 318 -18.95 -5.38 3.20
N TYR A 319 -18.28 -6.47 3.57
CA TYR A 319 -16.90 -6.68 3.17
C TYR A 319 -16.73 -6.81 1.65
N LEU A 320 -17.67 -7.44 0.95
CA LEU A 320 -17.63 -7.56 -0.50
C LEU A 320 -17.70 -6.20 -1.19
N VAL A 321 -18.56 -5.30 -0.71
CA VAL A 321 -18.63 -3.91 -1.20
C VAL A 321 -17.32 -3.17 -0.95
N PHE A 322 -16.75 -3.34 0.25
CA PHE A 322 -15.42 -2.84 0.56
C PHE A 322 -14.35 -3.40 -0.38
N ALA A 323 -14.34 -4.70 -0.65
CA ALA A 323 -13.36 -5.35 -1.53
C ALA A 323 -13.40 -4.79 -2.96
N ILE A 324 -14.61 -4.57 -3.51
CA ILE A 324 -14.79 -3.95 -4.83
C ILE A 324 -14.27 -2.51 -4.82
N SER A 325 -14.67 -1.72 -3.83
CA SER A 325 -14.24 -0.33 -3.66
C SER A 325 -12.72 -0.24 -3.50
N TYR A 326 -12.12 -1.15 -2.73
CA TYR A 326 -10.68 -1.28 -2.53
C TYR A 326 -9.94 -1.50 -3.86
N VAL A 327 -10.39 -2.48 -4.66
CA VAL A 327 -9.74 -2.80 -5.95
C VAL A 327 -9.81 -1.63 -6.92
N LEU A 328 -10.93 -0.91 -6.97
CA LEU A 328 -11.08 0.29 -7.79
C LEU A 328 -10.16 1.42 -7.30
N ALA A 329 -10.11 1.65 -6.00
CA ALA A 329 -9.26 2.67 -5.40
C ALA A 329 -7.76 2.40 -5.60
N LYS A 330 -7.34 1.14 -5.83
CA LYS A 330 -5.94 0.79 -6.17
C LYS A 330 -5.41 1.50 -7.39
N PHE A 331 -6.27 1.82 -8.35
CA PHE A 331 -5.86 2.57 -9.55
C PHE A 331 -5.44 4.02 -9.25
N ALA A 332 -5.80 4.53 -8.08
CA ALA A 332 -5.40 5.84 -7.58
C ALA A 332 -4.22 5.78 -6.59
N ALA A 333 -3.72 4.59 -6.29
CA ALA A 333 -2.59 4.42 -5.39
C ALA A 333 -1.26 4.72 -6.10
N ALA A 334 -0.26 5.10 -5.31
CA ALA A 334 1.10 5.30 -5.78
C ALA A 334 2.05 4.31 -5.09
N GLY A 335 3.02 3.77 -5.83
CA GLY A 335 4.05 2.88 -5.31
C GLY A 335 5.14 3.62 -4.53
N VAL A 336 4.74 4.56 -3.67
CA VAL A 336 5.61 5.34 -2.77
C VAL A 336 5.29 4.99 -1.31
N PRO A 337 6.21 5.23 -0.37
CA PRO A 337 5.97 4.91 1.05
C PRO A 337 4.66 5.50 1.57
N GLY A 338 3.81 4.66 2.15
CA GLY A 338 2.50 5.07 2.66
C GLY A 338 1.45 5.45 1.60
N GLY A 339 1.80 5.41 0.31
CA GLY A 339 0.90 5.89 -0.77
C GLY A 339 -0.41 5.11 -0.86
N THR A 340 -0.38 3.81 -0.64
CA THR A 340 -1.57 2.97 -0.71
C THR A 340 -2.54 3.25 0.44
N ILE A 341 -2.05 3.26 1.68
CA ILE A 341 -2.95 3.42 2.83
C ILE A 341 -3.66 4.78 2.84
N ILE A 342 -3.00 5.82 2.36
CA ILE A 342 -3.59 7.15 2.25
C ILE A 342 -4.85 7.13 1.37
N VAL A 343 -4.78 6.46 0.23
CA VAL A 343 -5.91 6.29 -0.69
C VAL A 343 -6.98 5.38 -0.08
N MET A 344 -6.59 4.42 0.77
CA MET A 344 -7.51 3.45 1.37
C MET A 344 -8.25 3.96 2.60
N ILE A 345 -7.73 4.95 3.33
CA ILE A 345 -8.41 5.50 4.52
C ILE A 345 -9.87 5.90 4.21
N PRO A 346 -10.20 6.68 3.18
CA PRO A 346 -11.59 7.03 2.88
C PRO A 346 -12.45 5.80 2.50
N VAL A 347 -11.86 4.79 1.89
CA VAL A 347 -12.56 3.54 1.55
C VAL A 347 -12.90 2.76 2.82
N LEU A 348 -12.00 2.75 3.81
CA LEU A 348 -12.22 2.16 5.13
C LEU A 348 -13.30 2.93 5.92
N GLU A 349 -13.23 4.27 5.91
CA GLU A 349 -14.20 5.13 6.59
C GLU A 349 -15.61 4.95 6.00
N SER A 350 -15.75 4.90 4.68
CA SER A 350 -17.05 4.81 4.01
C SER A 350 -17.69 3.43 4.04
N ASN A 351 -16.88 2.35 3.95
CA ASN A 351 -17.41 0.99 3.83
C ASN A 351 -17.37 0.21 5.15
N LEU A 352 -16.37 0.46 6.01
CA LEU A 352 -16.17 -0.26 7.27
C LEU A 352 -16.35 0.63 8.50
N GLN A 353 -16.92 1.82 8.34
CA GLN A 353 -17.24 2.76 9.44
C GLN A 353 -16.02 3.07 10.33
N PHE A 354 -14.86 3.23 9.72
CA PHE A 354 -13.63 3.55 10.45
C PHE A 354 -13.74 4.93 11.09
N THR A 355 -13.50 4.97 12.40
CA THR A 355 -13.40 6.24 13.13
C THR A 355 -12.05 6.92 12.83
N PRO A 356 -11.90 8.23 13.12
CA PRO A 356 -10.62 8.93 12.99
C PRO A 356 -9.48 8.26 13.77
N GLU A 357 -9.78 7.68 14.95
CA GLU A 357 -8.81 6.94 15.75
C GLU A 357 -8.37 5.65 15.04
N MET A 358 -9.31 4.86 14.51
CA MET A 358 -8.99 3.64 13.76
C MET A 358 -8.17 3.98 12.52
N SER A 359 -8.50 5.06 11.82
CA SER A 359 -7.76 5.56 10.65
C SER A 359 -6.33 5.97 11.02
N GLY A 360 -6.11 6.57 12.18
CA GLY A 360 -4.78 6.90 12.70
C GLY A 360 -3.97 5.64 13.06
N ILE A 361 -4.61 4.67 13.71
CA ILE A 361 -3.96 3.41 14.11
C ILE A 361 -3.55 2.61 12.88
N ILE A 362 -4.45 2.39 11.91
CA ILE A 362 -4.12 1.58 10.72
C ILE A 362 -3.04 2.25 9.87
N LEU A 363 -3.01 3.58 9.80
CA LEU A 363 -1.96 4.29 9.10
C LEU A 363 -0.59 4.06 9.73
N MET A 364 -0.52 4.13 11.07
CA MET A 364 0.72 3.85 11.81
C MET A 364 1.16 2.39 11.62
N MET A 365 0.24 1.44 11.77
CA MET A 365 0.52 0.01 11.57
C MET A 365 1.03 -0.26 10.16
N TYR A 366 0.36 0.29 9.15
CA TYR A 366 0.73 0.11 7.76
C TYR A 366 2.14 0.63 7.47
N ILE A 367 2.50 1.82 7.95
CA ILE A 367 3.84 2.39 7.72
C ILE A 367 4.94 1.49 8.31
N LEU A 368 4.68 0.85 9.46
CA LEU A 368 5.63 -0.11 10.05
C LEU A 368 5.72 -1.41 9.24
N PHE A 369 4.62 -1.83 8.63
CA PHE A 369 4.55 -3.06 7.85
C PHE A 369 4.88 -2.87 6.37
N ASP A 370 4.93 -1.62 5.89
CA ASP A 370 5.15 -1.27 4.49
C ASP A 370 6.41 -1.91 3.86
N PRO A 371 7.55 -2.08 4.56
CA PRO A 371 8.68 -2.83 4.01
C PRO A 371 8.31 -4.24 3.58
N PHE A 372 7.52 -4.95 4.39
CA PHE A 372 7.06 -6.32 4.11
C PHE A 372 6.00 -6.32 3.01
N CYS A 373 5.05 -5.39 3.05
CA CYS A 373 4.03 -5.21 2.03
C CYS A 373 4.65 -4.92 0.66
N THR A 374 5.61 -3.99 0.60
CA THR A 374 6.33 -3.65 -0.63
C THR A 374 7.14 -4.82 -1.17
N THR A 375 7.77 -5.59 -0.29
CA THR A 375 8.47 -6.83 -0.70
C THR A 375 7.50 -7.81 -1.36
N ALA A 376 6.34 -8.02 -0.76
CA ALA A 376 5.29 -8.88 -1.30
C ALA A 376 4.73 -8.35 -2.62
N ASN A 377 4.54 -7.02 -2.75
CA ASN A 377 4.16 -6.38 -4.00
C ASN A 377 5.15 -6.70 -5.12
N ILE A 378 6.45 -6.64 -4.84
CA ILE A 378 7.49 -6.89 -5.83
C ILE A 378 7.52 -8.35 -6.26
N PHE A 379 7.38 -9.31 -5.34
CA PHE A 379 7.26 -10.72 -5.72
C PHE A 379 6.00 -10.97 -6.55
N GLY A 380 4.86 -10.39 -6.18
CA GLY A 380 3.62 -10.46 -6.95
C GLY A 380 3.77 -9.88 -8.36
N ASN A 381 4.40 -8.71 -8.48
CA ASN A 381 4.68 -8.07 -9.75
C ASN A 381 5.69 -8.86 -10.58
N GLY A 382 6.61 -9.60 -9.97
CA GLY A 382 7.54 -10.51 -10.66
C GLY A 382 6.85 -11.77 -11.22
N LEU A 383 5.78 -12.22 -10.57
CA LEU A 383 4.97 -13.36 -11.01
C LEU A 383 4.01 -12.97 -12.15
N PHE A 384 3.46 -11.77 -12.12
CA PHE A 384 2.39 -11.31 -13.00
C PHE A 384 2.73 -11.47 -14.51
N PRO A 385 3.92 -11.07 -15.01
CA PRO A 385 4.28 -11.26 -16.42
C PRO A 385 4.27 -12.75 -16.86
N ILE A 386 4.61 -13.66 -15.95
CA ILE A 386 4.63 -15.10 -16.25
C ILE A 386 3.19 -15.61 -16.47
N VAL A 387 2.26 -15.19 -15.60
CA VAL A 387 0.84 -15.53 -15.72
C VAL A 387 0.26 -14.89 -16.99
N PHE A 388 0.55 -13.61 -17.18
CA PHE A 388 0.07 -12.87 -18.35
C PHE A 388 0.55 -13.50 -19.66
N GLU A 389 1.84 -13.86 -19.78
CA GLU A 389 2.41 -14.51 -20.96
C GLU A 389 1.67 -15.81 -21.28
N LYS A 390 1.41 -16.65 -20.28
CA LYS A 390 0.67 -17.92 -20.48
C LYS A 390 -0.72 -17.68 -21.04
N ILE A 391 -1.48 -16.77 -20.45
CA ILE A 391 -2.85 -16.45 -20.87
C ILE A 391 -2.84 -15.78 -22.25
N TRP A 392 -1.95 -14.82 -22.46
CA TRP A 392 -1.84 -14.09 -23.71
C TRP A 392 -1.49 -15.00 -24.90
N CYS A 393 -0.53 -15.91 -24.72
CA CYS A 393 -0.17 -16.91 -25.73
C CYS A 393 -1.33 -17.85 -26.04
N SER A 394 -2.11 -18.25 -25.03
CA SER A 394 -3.31 -19.08 -25.22
C SER A 394 -4.40 -18.35 -25.99
N LEU A 395 -4.67 -17.10 -25.67
CA LEU A 395 -5.65 -16.26 -26.37
C LEU A 395 -5.25 -16.03 -27.84
N LYS A 396 -3.98 -15.74 -28.12
CA LYS A 396 -3.49 -15.58 -29.50
C LYS A 396 -3.69 -16.84 -30.34
N LYS A 397 -3.51 -18.03 -29.74
CA LYS A 397 -3.75 -19.31 -30.46
C LYS A 397 -5.23 -19.51 -30.79
N ILE A 398 -6.15 -19.12 -29.88
CA ILE A 398 -7.60 -19.28 -30.06
C ILE A 398 -8.15 -18.26 -31.06
N THR A 399 -7.70 -17.00 -30.99
CA THR A 399 -8.28 -15.91 -31.78
C THR A 399 -7.60 -15.70 -33.13
N LYS A 400 -6.53 -16.48 -33.45
CA LYS A 400 -5.67 -16.24 -34.66
C LYS A 400 -5.25 -14.77 -34.79
N LEU A 401 -5.17 -14.06 -33.71
CA LEU A 401 -4.65 -12.68 -33.67
C LEU A 401 -3.15 -12.75 -33.91
N SER A 402 -2.75 -12.57 -35.17
CA SER A 402 -1.35 -12.45 -35.60
C SER A 402 -0.76 -11.12 -35.18
#